data_523a6bc30685ab0e34718b0a8d77f78f
#
_entry.id   523a6bc30685ab0e34718b0a8d77f78f
#
_cell.length_a   1.000
_cell.length_b   1.000
_cell.length_c   1.000
_cell.angle_alpha   90.00
_cell.angle_beta   90.00
_cell.angle_gamma   90.00
#
_symmetry.space_group_name_H-M   'P 1'
#
loop_
_entity.id
_entity.type
_entity.pdbx_description
1 polymer ?
#
loop_
_entity_poly.entity_id
_entity_poly.type
_entity_poly.pdbx_seq_one_letter_code
_entity_poly.pdbx_strand_id
1 'polypeptide(L)'
;MKRTTQFSPLVFGVLLIALLWGNGVTLHAQEMMEVVSLTRVDNDLRAQVSEKKFDDDGNLCALIIVETNLRDMAFDPDGRGIVERLNKTGEIWLYVPYGARQIYVKHQDYYPIQYVYDQPIERGVVYRLRLKTYSSGENRSNSNQ
;
A
#
# COMPACT_ATOMS: atom_id res chain seq x y z
N MET A 1 -32.46 64.02 2.22
CA MET A 1 -32.08 63.35 0.92
C MET A 1 -31.53 62.01 1.15
N LYS A 2 -32.30 60.98 0.81
CA LYS A 2 -31.82 59.57 0.87
C LYS A 2 -31.13 59.24 -0.44
N ARG A 3 -29.82 59.01 -0.42
CA ARG A 3 -29.09 58.46 -1.57
C ARG A 3 -29.25 56.96 -1.56
N THR A 4 -30.08 56.47 -2.45
CA THR A 4 -30.18 55.04 -2.77
C THR A 4 -29.00 54.65 -3.66
N THR A 5 -28.03 53.96 -3.11
CA THR A 5 -26.96 53.32 -3.89
C THR A 5 -27.57 52.12 -4.57
N GLN A 6 -27.85 52.22 -5.86
CA GLN A 6 -28.22 51.07 -6.69
C GLN A 6 -26.96 50.25 -7.00
N PHE A 7 -26.82 49.12 -6.35
CA PHE A 7 -25.83 48.13 -6.75
C PHE A 7 -26.34 47.39 -7.99
N SER A 8 -25.62 47.54 -9.08
CA SER A 8 -25.94 46.89 -10.34
C SER A 8 -25.85 45.36 -10.17
N PRO A 9 -26.87 44.58 -10.58
CA PRO A 9 -26.86 43.11 -10.48
C PRO A 9 -25.73 42.44 -11.28
N LEU A 10 -25.12 43.18 -12.22
CA LEU A 10 -23.97 42.70 -13.00
C LEU A 10 -22.72 42.51 -12.15
N VAL A 11 -22.53 43.31 -11.06
CA VAL A 11 -21.36 43.17 -10.19
C VAL A 11 -21.42 41.91 -9.33
N PHE A 12 -22.62 41.49 -8.93
CA PHE A 12 -22.84 40.26 -8.17
C PHE A 12 -22.58 39.00 -9.02
N GLY A 13 -22.92 39.01 -10.31
CA GLY A 13 -22.70 37.90 -11.23
C GLY A 13 -21.22 37.60 -11.48
N VAL A 14 -20.42 38.64 -11.62
CA VAL A 14 -18.97 38.49 -11.88
C VAL A 14 -18.22 37.98 -10.63
N LEU A 15 -18.65 38.40 -9.42
CA LEU A 15 -18.03 37.94 -8.17
C LEU A 15 -18.33 36.44 -7.89
N LEU A 16 -19.51 35.93 -8.28
CA LEU A 16 -19.89 34.56 -8.09
C LEU A 16 -19.12 33.58 -9.02
N ILE A 17 -18.81 34.04 -10.24
CA ILE A 17 -18.04 33.25 -11.22
C ILE A 17 -16.57 33.12 -10.82
N ALA A 18 -16.00 34.15 -10.19
CA ALA A 18 -14.60 34.12 -9.72
C ALA A 18 -14.37 33.13 -8.56
N LEU A 19 -15.40 32.80 -7.76
CA LEU A 19 -15.32 31.82 -6.67
C LEU A 19 -15.36 30.35 -7.14
N LEU A 20 -15.78 30.09 -8.37
CA LEU A 20 -15.84 28.73 -8.94
C LEU A 20 -14.52 28.26 -9.59
N TRP A 21 -13.55 29.15 -9.77
CA TRP A 21 -12.29 28.83 -10.45
C TRP A 21 -11.12 28.56 -9.50
N GLY A 22 -11.35 28.54 -8.19
CA GLY A 22 -10.29 28.45 -7.16
C GLY A 22 -9.99 27.07 -6.58
N ASN A 23 -10.79 26.04 -6.88
CA ASN A 23 -10.54 24.68 -6.35
C ASN A 23 -10.16 23.75 -7.49
N GLY A 24 -8.90 23.82 -7.89
CA GLY A 24 -8.29 22.75 -8.68
C GLY A 24 -8.25 21.47 -7.85
N VAL A 25 -9.28 20.65 -7.94
CA VAL A 25 -9.23 19.28 -7.39
C VAL A 25 -8.26 18.51 -8.27
N THR A 26 -7.02 18.34 -7.82
CA THR A 26 -6.09 17.42 -8.45
C THR A 26 -6.61 16.01 -8.17
N LEU A 27 -7.33 15.44 -9.13
CA LEU A 27 -7.65 14.02 -9.14
C LEU A 27 -6.33 13.26 -9.34
N HIS A 28 -5.77 12.77 -8.24
CA HIS A 28 -4.71 11.76 -8.31
C HIS A 28 -5.36 10.45 -8.74
N ALA A 29 -5.10 10.03 -9.98
CA ALA A 29 -5.47 8.70 -10.42
C ALA A 29 -4.56 7.70 -9.67
N GLN A 30 -5.16 6.83 -8.84
CA GLN A 30 -4.43 5.75 -8.21
C GLN A 30 -3.98 4.74 -9.28
N GLU A 31 -2.75 4.30 -9.17
CA GLU A 31 -2.17 3.29 -10.03
C GLU A 31 -2.48 1.87 -9.53
N MET A 32 -2.23 0.88 -10.36
CA MET A 32 -2.45 -0.52 -10.00
C MET A 32 -1.18 -1.15 -9.45
N MET A 33 -1.35 -1.95 -8.41
CA MET A 33 -0.31 -2.78 -7.82
C MET A 33 -0.89 -4.19 -7.66
N GLU A 34 -0.06 -5.22 -7.82
CA GLU A 34 -0.49 -6.59 -7.59
C GLU A 34 0.58 -7.40 -6.84
N VAL A 35 0.15 -8.44 -6.14
CA VAL A 35 1.03 -9.47 -5.61
C VAL A 35 1.22 -10.53 -6.69
N VAL A 36 2.43 -10.64 -7.20
CA VAL A 36 2.79 -11.63 -8.23
C VAL A 36 2.93 -13.02 -7.61
N SER A 37 3.54 -13.11 -6.43
CA SER A 37 3.75 -14.37 -5.72
C SER A 37 4.05 -14.15 -4.25
N LEU A 38 3.68 -15.14 -3.44
CA LEU A 38 4.23 -15.39 -2.11
C LEU A 38 4.88 -16.78 -2.14
N THR A 39 6.20 -16.83 -2.03
CA THR A 39 6.96 -18.08 -2.14
C THR A 39 7.63 -18.40 -0.83
N ARG A 40 7.43 -19.61 -0.33
CA ARG A 40 8.18 -20.19 0.79
C ARG A 40 9.63 -20.46 0.38
N VAL A 41 10.58 -20.13 1.25
CA VAL A 41 12.01 -20.31 1.01
C VAL A 41 12.54 -21.33 2.02
N ASP A 42 12.49 -22.63 1.66
CA ASP A 42 12.75 -23.73 2.58
C ASP A 42 14.18 -23.83 3.10
N ASN A 43 15.15 -23.35 2.33
CA ASN A 43 16.57 -23.34 2.71
C ASN A 43 17.04 -22.03 3.36
N ASP A 44 16.14 -21.10 3.61
CA ASP A 44 16.43 -19.86 4.32
C ASP A 44 16.07 -20.00 5.82
N LEU A 45 17.07 -20.22 6.65
CA LEU A 45 16.90 -20.44 8.08
C LEU A 45 16.97 -19.15 8.92
N ARG A 46 16.99 -17.97 8.31
CA ARG A 46 17.15 -16.70 9.03
C ARG A 46 16.10 -16.53 10.12
N ALA A 47 14.84 -16.82 9.83
CA ALA A 47 13.74 -16.70 10.79
C ALA A 47 13.83 -17.68 11.97
N GLN A 48 14.65 -18.74 11.86
CA GLN A 48 14.83 -19.76 12.89
C GLN A 48 16.15 -19.62 13.66
N VAL A 49 17.16 -19.04 13.06
CA VAL A 49 18.54 -19.09 13.61
C VAL A 49 19.09 -17.70 13.81
N SER A 50 19.49 -16.99 12.75
CA SER A 50 20.26 -15.76 12.85
C SER A 50 19.43 -14.51 13.09
N GLU A 51 18.22 -14.46 12.57
CA GLU A 51 17.32 -13.28 12.59
C GLU A 51 15.96 -13.62 13.22
N LYS A 52 15.95 -14.52 14.20
CA LYS A 52 14.72 -14.97 14.85
C LYS A 52 14.09 -13.86 15.69
N LYS A 53 12.76 -13.74 15.61
CA LYS A 53 11.93 -12.88 16.43
C LYS A 53 10.78 -13.70 17.03
N PHE A 54 10.26 -13.24 18.15
CA PHE A 54 9.17 -13.88 18.84
C PHE A 54 8.00 -12.91 18.98
N ASP A 55 6.79 -13.44 18.90
CA ASP A 55 5.58 -12.69 19.22
C ASP A 55 5.39 -12.54 20.75
N ASP A 56 4.35 -11.84 21.16
CA ASP A 56 4.06 -11.59 22.58
C ASP A 56 3.74 -12.87 23.36
N ASP A 57 3.31 -13.94 22.67
CA ASP A 57 3.05 -15.25 23.26
C ASP A 57 4.30 -16.15 23.27
N GLY A 58 5.45 -15.65 22.85
CA GLY A 58 6.72 -16.37 22.79
C GLY A 58 6.83 -17.35 21.62
N ASN A 59 5.95 -17.26 20.63
CA ASN A 59 6.07 -18.07 19.43
C ASN A 59 7.03 -17.46 18.42
N LEU A 60 7.75 -18.31 17.73
CA LEU A 60 8.66 -17.89 16.67
C LEU A 60 7.88 -17.27 15.50
N CYS A 61 8.24 -16.05 15.12
CA CYS A 61 7.66 -15.36 13.98
C CYS A 61 8.10 -15.96 12.65
N ALA A 62 7.25 -15.81 11.64
CA ALA A 62 7.67 -15.90 10.25
C ALA A 62 8.34 -14.61 9.81
N LEU A 63 9.16 -14.69 8.78
CA LEU A 63 9.76 -13.54 8.11
C LEU A 63 9.21 -13.45 6.68
N ILE A 64 8.44 -12.40 6.38
CA ILE A 64 8.02 -12.08 5.02
C ILE A 64 8.96 -11.00 4.48
N ILE A 65 9.70 -11.33 3.44
CA ILE A 65 10.56 -10.40 2.70
C ILE A 65 9.77 -9.87 1.52
N VAL A 66 9.37 -8.62 1.59
CA VAL A 66 8.65 -7.93 0.51
C VAL A 66 9.67 -7.31 -0.44
N GLU A 67 9.74 -7.81 -1.65
CA GLU A 67 10.62 -7.28 -2.70
C GLU A 67 9.94 -6.07 -3.34
N THR A 68 10.43 -4.86 -3.03
CA THR A 68 9.87 -3.59 -3.52
C THR A 68 10.85 -2.45 -3.35
N ASN A 69 10.77 -1.47 -4.24
CA ASN A 69 11.44 -0.18 -4.11
C ASN A 69 10.50 0.92 -3.59
N LEU A 70 9.22 0.61 -3.39
CA LEU A 70 8.24 1.54 -2.84
C LEU A 70 8.53 1.80 -1.37
N ARG A 71 8.40 3.06 -0.97
CA ARG A 71 8.44 3.49 0.43
C ARG A 71 7.02 3.66 0.95
N ASP A 72 6.89 3.95 2.22
CA ASP A 72 5.61 4.32 2.87
C ASP A 72 4.46 3.33 2.65
N MET A 73 4.82 2.05 2.44
CA MET A 73 3.86 0.97 2.36
C MET A 73 3.35 0.59 3.75
N ALA A 74 2.07 0.29 3.85
CA ALA A 74 1.45 -0.31 5.03
C ALA A 74 1.06 -1.76 4.74
N PHE A 75 1.22 -2.61 5.75
CA PHE A 75 0.91 -4.03 5.68
C PHE A 75 0.05 -4.42 6.88
N ASP A 76 -0.92 -5.29 6.64
CA ASP A 76 -1.72 -5.91 7.70
C ASP A 76 -1.83 -7.42 7.43
N PRO A 77 -1.07 -8.24 8.16
CA PRO A 77 -1.12 -9.69 8.04
C PRO A 77 -2.31 -10.24 8.85
N ASP A 78 -3.49 -10.25 8.23
CA ASP A 78 -4.71 -10.86 8.76
C ASP A 78 -5.13 -10.32 10.15
N GLY A 79 -4.94 -9.03 10.39
CA GLY A 79 -5.23 -8.38 11.67
C GLY A 79 -4.33 -8.81 12.85
N ARG A 80 -3.29 -9.62 12.60
CA ARG A 80 -2.37 -10.14 13.64
C ARG A 80 -1.29 -9.17 14.04
N GLY A 81 -1.13 -8.09 13.27
CA GLY A 81 -0.07 -7.10 13.45
C GLY A 81 1.29 -7.56 12.93
N ILE A 82 2.25 -6.67 13.06
CA ILE A 82 3.65 -6.87 12.68
C ILE A 82 4.48 -6.70 13.94
N VAL A 83 5.25 -7.72 14.30
CA VAL A 83 6.11 -7.71 15.49
C VAL A 83 7.29 -6.76 15.29
N GLU A 84 7.93 -6.84 14.13
CA GLU A 84 9.02 -5.94 13.75
C GLU A 84 9.04 -5.72 12.24
N ARG A 85 9.37 -4.51 11.83
CA ARG A 85 9.55 -4.12 10.43
C ARG A 85 10.94 -3.53 10.25
N LEU A 86 11.68 -4.03 9.26
CA LEU A 86 12.98 -3.51 8.86
C LEU A 86 12.92 -3.08 7.39
N ASN A 87 13.21 -1.81 7.14
CA ASN A 87 13.31 -1.30 5.77
C ASN A 87 14.77 -1.44 5.29
N LYS A 88 14.96 -2.21 4.23
CA LYS A 88 16.25 -2.43 3.58
C LYS A 88 16.23 -1.91 2.15
N THR A 89 17.37 -1.85 1.49
CA THR A 89 17.43 -1.45 0.09
C THR A 89 16.78 -2.53 -0.78
N GLY A 90 15.68 -2.18 -1.47
CA GLY A 90 14.94 -3.10 -2.33
C GLY A 90 14.06 -4.13 -1.61
N GLU A 91 14.05 -4.13 -0.29
CA GLU A 91 13.30 -5.09 0.52
C GLU A 91 12.69 -4.43 1.76
N ILE A 92 11.52 -4.91 2.16
CA ILE A 92 10.93 -4.65 3.46
C ILE A 92 10.78 -5.99 4.17
N TRP A 93 11.38 -6.14 5.34
CA TRP A 93 11.28 -7.35 6.15
C TRP A 93 10.19 -7.18 7.20
N LEU A 94 9.25 -8.10 7.22
CA LEU A 94 8.12 -8.12 8.14
C LEU A 94 8.20 -9.38 9.00
N TYR A 95 8.41 -9.22 10.29
CA TYR A 95 8.26 -10.31 11.24
C TYR A 95 6.81 -10.37 11.69
N VAL A 96 6.15 -11.47 11.37
CA VAL A 96 4.71 -11.63 11.56
C VAL A 96 4.40 -12.88 12.39
N PRO A 97 3.35 -12.84 13.24
CA PRO A 97 2.88 -14.03 13.92
C PRO A 97 2.43 -15.09 12.91
N TYR A 98 2.60 -16.35 13.26
CA TYR A 98 2.17 -17.47 12.43
C TYR A 98 0.64 -17.53 12.30
N GLY A 99 0.15 -18.27 11.32
CA GLY A 99 -1.26 -18.58 11.13
C GLY A 99 -2.03 -17.54 10.32
N ALA A 100 -1.39 -16.46 9.87
CA ALA A 100 -2.01 -15.53 8.94
C ALA A 100 -2.37 -16.24 7.62
N ARG A 101 -3.55 -15.93 7.07
CA ARG A 101 -4.06 -16.50 5.82
C ARG A 101 -4.10 -15.49 4.67
N GLN A 102 -3.88 -14.23 4.97
CA GLN A 102 -3.92 -13.15 4.00
C GLN A 102 -3.04 -11.98 4.46
N ILE A 103 -2.76 -11.09 3.54
CA ILE A 103 -2.12 -9.80 3.81
C ILE A 103 -2.81 -8.71 3.04
N TYR A 104 -3.08 -7.60 3.71
CA TYR A 104 -3.46 -6.35 3.07
C TYR A 104 -2.21 -5.51 2.85
N VAL A 105 -2.08 -4.99 1.64
CA VAL A 105 -0.98 -4.12 1.23
C VAL A 105 -1.56 -2.80 0.78
N LYS A 106 -1.08 -1.70 1.33
CA LYS A 106 -1.56 -0.35 1.04
C LYS A 106 -0.40 0.58 0.74
N HIS A 107 -0.63 1.48 -0.20
CA HIS A 107 0.24 2.60 -0.53
C HIS A 107 -0.62 3.77 -1.01
N GLN A 108 -0.20 5.01 -0.76
CA GLN A 108 -1.01 6.19 -1.06
C GLN A 108 -1.35 6.35 -2.56
N ASP A 109 -0.43 5.95 -3.44
CA ASP A 109 -0.56 6.13 -4.89
C ASP A 109 -1.17 4.92 -5.61
N TYR A 110 -1.42 3.81 -4.90
CA TYR A 110 -1.91 2.56 -5.46
C TYR A 110 -3.21 2.11 -4.83
N TYR A 111 -4.03 1.38 -5.59
CA TYR A 111 -5.18 0.70 -5.01
C TYR A 111 -4.73 -0.35 -3.99
N PRO A 112 -5.40 -0.43 -2.82
CA PRO A 112 -5.05 -1.43 -1.81
C PRO A 112 -5.30 -2.83 -2.34
N ILE A 113 -4.42 -3.76 -1.93
CA ILE A 113 -4.50 -5.18 -2.31
C ILE A 113 -4.82 -6.01 -1.09
N GLN A 114 -5.70 -6.99 -1.27
CA GLN A 114 -5.85 -8.14 -0.38
C GLN A 114 -5.31 -9.37 -1.11
N TYR A 115 -4.32 -10.02 -0.53
CA TYR A 115 -3.76 -11.25 -1.07
C TYR A 115 -3.97 -12.40 -0.10
N VAL A 116 -4.67 -13.44 -0.55
CA VAL A 116 -4.96 -14.63 0.24
C VAL A 116 -3.90 -15.69 -0.05
N TYR A 117 -3.35 -16.29 0.99
CA TYR A 117 -2.33 -17.32 0.89
C TYR A 117 -2.94 -18.69 0.61
N ASP A 118 -2.24 -19.53 -0.14
CA ASP A 118 -2.64 -20.92 -0.38
C ASP A 118 -2.61 -21.74 0.92
N GLN A 119 -1.63 -21.45 1.79
CA GLN A 119 -1.49 -22.08 3.11
C GLN A 119 -1.23 -20.99 4.17
N PRO A 120 -1.66 -21.22 5.43
CA PRO A 120 -1.34 -20.29 6.51
C PRO A 120 0.18 -20.12 6.68
N ILE A 121 0.60 -18.93 7.07
CA ILE A 121 2.00 -18.64 7.40
C ILE A 121 2.46 -19.53 8.57
N GLU A 122 3.59 -20.20 8.42
CA GLU A 122 4.18 -21.10 9.41
C GLU A 122 5.24 -20.41 10.26
N ARG A 123 5.44 -20.94 11.48
CA ARG A 123 6.46 -20.45 12.43
C ARG A 123 7.86 -20.62 11.86
N GLY A 124 8.70 -19.58 12.00
CA GLY A 124 10.11 -19.65 11.66
C GLY A 124 10.41 -19.86 10.19
N VAL A 125 9.43 -19.68 9.33
CA VAL A 125 9.59 -19.83 7.89
C VAL A 125 9.83 -18.48 7.25
N VAL A 126 10.70 -18.44 6.26
CA VAL A 126 10.95 -17.27 5.41
C VAL A 126 10.09 -17.37 4.15
N TYR A 127 9.41 -16.27 3.84
CA TYR A 127 8.62 -16.11 2.62
C TYR A 127 9.13 -14.91 1.82
N ARG A 128 9.05 -14.98 0.49
CA ARG A 128 9.27 -13.85 -0.40
C ARG A 128 7.95 -13.43 -1.02
N LEU A 129 7.56 -12.18 -0.77
CA LEU A 129 6.42 -11.53 -1.38
C LEU A 129 6.93 -10.62 -2.49
N ARG A 130 6.54 -10.91 -3.72
CA ARG A 130 6.90 -10.10 -4.88
C ARG A 130 5.73 -9.23 -5.31
N LEU A 131 5.97 -7.93 -5.39
CA LEU A 131 5.01 -6.94 -5.86
C LEU A 131 5.37 -6.47 -7.26
N LYS A 132 4.34 -6.17 -8.05
CA LYS A 132 4.45 -5.50 -9.34
C LYS A 132 3.53 -4.29 -9.38
N THR A 133 4.03 -3.19 -9.91
CA THR A 133 3.29 -1.95 -10.10
C THR A 133 3.08 -1.68 -11.58
N TYR A 134 1.94 -1.09 -11.90
CA TYR A 134 1.57 -0.70 -13.26
C TYR A 134 1.27 0.79 -13.26
N SER A 135 1.98 1.56 -14.09
CA SER A 135 1.63 2.95 -14.33
C SER A 135 0.52 3.06 -15.36
N SER A 136 -0.35 4.04 -15.22
CA SER A 136 -1.52 4.26 -16.09
C SER A 136 -1.18 4.43 -17.59
N GLY A 137 0.10 4.62 -17.90
CA GLY A 137 0.60 4.76 -19.29
C GLY A 137 0.92 3.43 -20.00
N GLU A 138 1.14 2.35 -19.26
CA GLU A 138 1.66 1.09 -19.83
C GLU A 138 0.58 0.16 -20.39
N ASN A 139 -0.68 0.39 -20.01
CA ASN A 139 -1.82 -0.44 -20.41
C ASN A 139 -2.36 -0.15 -21.82
N ARG A 140 -1.81 0.85 -22.55
CA ARG A 140 -2.29 1.22 -23.91
C ARG A 140 -1.57 0.52 -25.07
N SER A 141 -0.47 -0.18 -24.82
CA SER A 141 0.34 -0.76 -25.88
C SER A 141 0.07 -2.24 -26.20
N ASN A 142 -0.67 -2.96 -25.36
CA ASN A 142 -0.90 -4.41 -25.55
C ASN A 142 -2.29 -4.79 -26.09
N SER A 143 -3.14 -3.83 -26.48
CA SER A 143 -4.47 -4.12 -27.05
C SER A 143 -4.54 -4.08 -28.58
N ASN A 144 -3.40 -3.95 -29.28
CA ASN A 144 -3.32 -3.94 -30.75
C ASN A 144 -2.28 -4.95 -31.27
N GLN A 145 -2.45 -6.20 -30.93
CA GLN A 145 -1.90 -7.31 -31.73
C GLN A 145 -2.89 -8.46 -31.80
#